data_411effb128726704884247a0e57e5bc1
#
_entry.id   411effb128726704884247a0e57e5bc1
#
_cell.length_a   1.000
_cell.length_b   1.000
_cell.length_c   1.000
_cell.angle_alpha   90.00
_cell.angle_beta   90.00
_cell.angle_gamma   90.00
#
_symmetry.space_group_name_H-M   'P 1'
#
loop_
_entity.id
_entity.type
_entity.pdbx_description
1 polymer ?
#
loop_
_entity_poly.entity_id
_entity_poly.type
_entity_poly.pdbx_seq_one_letter_code
_entity_poly.pdbx_strand_id
1 'polypeptide(L)'
;MSKISVIVPVYNTEKFLPRCLDSLLKQTFTDFEVILIDDGSTDGSLAVCQSYAAKDSRITIIQSKHIGVGAVRNLGLDNAKGKYIMFCDSDDYVEPDWIEELYNAAEKHSCSLCNCEYAMTKPSAGIVEYKELPNLTKSQVIEKKAFFPLLYYGQVMHLWTRIFRADIIKEHQLRFRELATEGEDMIFICDYLHFCKDFYFIHKCLYYWADNDSDSITRGFIAYYFDDMKEIYLARKAHIAPEFMQDFYDYSFKRFMRCLEFVWDSRNSDSRKTKMLYCKKMFRDSVFRETVKNASKLACSRKKRFILLTGNYQLYRFFINYWFSRRA
;
A
#
# COMPACT_ATOMS: atom_id res chain seq x y z
N MET A 1 -1.66 12.80 27.34
CA MET A 1 -1.19 12.42 25.99
C MET A 1 -2.15 11.37 25.47
N SER A 2 -2.65 11.53 24.27
CA SER A 2 -3.58 10.55 23.66
C SER A 2 -2.91 9.18 23.54
N LYS A 3 -3.69 8.10 23.69
CA LYS A 3 -3.16 6.74 23.53
C LYS A 3 -2.92 6.39 22.07
N ILE A 4 -3.69 6.99 21.14
CA ILE A 4 -3.66 6.69 19.72
C ILE A 4 -3.61 7.97 18.92
N SER A 5 -2.79 8.00 17.87
CA SER A 5 -2.83 9.03 16.81
C SER A 5 -3.32 8.39 15.52
N VAL A 6 -4.44 8.90 15.00
CA VAL A 6 -4.97 8.51 13.68
C VAL A 6 -4.50 9.55 12.66
N ILE A 7 -3.70 9.13 11.70
CA ILE A 7 -3.14 9.97 10.63
C ILE A 7 -4.02 9.85 9.39
N VAL A 8 -4.51 10.98 8.88
CA VAL A 8 -5.42 11.04 7.73
C VAL A 8 -4.83 11.98 6.68
N PRO A 9 -4.21 11.44 5.63
CA PRO A 9 -3.82 12.22 4.45
C PRO A 9 -5.07 12.73 3.70
N VAL A 10 -5.08 14.01 3.33
CA VAL A 10 -6.20 14.64 2.63
C VAL A 10 -5.68 15.31 1.35
N TYR A 11 -6.24 14.95 0.21
CA TYR A 11 -5.99 15.63 -1.07
C TYR A 11 -7.18 15.47 -2.01
N ASN A 12 -7.90 16.58 -2.27
CA ASN A 12 -9.06 16.61 -3.17
C ASN A 12 -10.13 15.53 -2.89
N THR A 13 -10.54 15.42 -1.62
CA THR A 13 -11.53 14.45 -1.13
C THR A 13 -12.77 15.10 -0.52
N GLU A 14 -13.07 16.37 -0.86
CA GLU A 14 -14.19 17.15 -0.33
C GLU A 14 -15.49 16.36 -0.18
N LYS A 15 -15.82 15.56 -1.18
CA LYS A 15 -17.10 14.79 -1.24
C LYS A 15 -17.14 13.61 -0.26
N PHE A 16 -16.01 13.05 0.09
CA PHE A 16 -15.89 11.79 0.85
C PHE A 16 -15.44 12.03 2.28
N LEU A 17 -14.64 13.07 2.49
CA LEU A 17 -14.04 13.43 3.77
C LEU A 17 -15.06 13.56 4.92
N PRO A 18 -16.30 14.11 4.75
CA PRO A 18 -17.30 14.13 5.81
C PRO A 18 -17.64 12.73 6.33
N ARG A 19 -17.82 11.73 5.46
CA ARG A 19 -18.11 10.35 5.85
C ARG A 19 -16.96 9.74 6.66
N CYS A 20 -15.73 9.96 6.22
CA CYS A 20 -14.53 9.53 6.93
C CYS A 20 -14.48 10.11 8.35
N LEU A 21 -14.57 11.44 8.47
CA LEU A 21 -14.49 12.13 9.75
C LEU A 21 -15.64 11.78 10.67
N ASP A 22 -16.86 11.65 10.16
CA ASP A 22 -18.02 11.22 10.95
C ASP A 22 -17.81 9.83 11.53
N SER A 23 -17.21 8.89 10.78
CA SER A 23 -16.92 7.54 11.27
C SER A 23 -15.83 7.54 12.35
N LEU A 24 -14.82 8.40 12.22
CA LEU A 24 -13.76 8.56 13.22
C LEU A 24 -14.30 9.24 14.50
N LEU A 25 -15.16 10.24 14.39
CA LEU A 25 -15.69 10.94 15.55
C LEU A 25 -16.73 10.11 16.32
N LYS A 26 -17.33 9.10 15.71
CA LYS A 26 -18.26 8.13 16.34
C LYS A 26 -17.57 6.95 17.01
N GLN A 27 -16.24 6.91 17.09
CA GLN A 27 -15.52 5.82 17.72
C GLN A 27 -15.88 5.67 19.20
N THR A 28 -16.06 4.41 19.65
CA THR A 28 -16.34 4.05 21.04
C THR A 28 -15.16 4.35 21.96
N PHE A 29 -13.94 4.19 21.45
CA PHE A 29 -12.71 4.59 22.11
C PHE A 29 -12.52 6.11 22.01
N THR A 30 -12.29 6.81 23.13
CA THR A 30 -12.28 8.29 23.17
C THR A 30 -10.90 8.92 23.34
N ASP A 31 -9.89 8.16 23.82
CA ASP A 31 -8.55 8.68 24.13
C ASP A 31 -7.63 8.61 22.88
N PHE A 32 -7.99 9.33 21.83
CA PHE A 32 -7.23 9.43 20.59
C PHE A 32 -7.21 10.86 20.05
N GLU A 33 -6.27 11.13 19.16
CA GLU A 33 -6.21 12.35 18.33
C GLU A 33 -6.31 11.99 16.86
N VAL A 34 -6.81 12.92 16.04
CA VAL A 34 -6.86 12.84 14.58
C VAL A 34 -5.95 13.93 14.01
N ILE A 35 -5.00 13.54 13.19
CA ILE A 35 -4.08 14.44 12.51
C ILE A 35 -4.45 14.45 11.03
N LEU A 36 -5.16 15.51 10.60
CA LEU A 36 -5.50 15.74 9.20
C LEU A 36 -4.35 16.48 8.53
N ILE A 37 -3.82 15.92 7.45
CA ILE A 37 -2.76 16.59 6.67
C ILE A 37 -3.32 16.90 5.28
N ASP A 38 -3.70 18.16 5.06
CA ASP A 38 -4.12 18.64 3.74
C ASP A 38 -2.91 18.87 2.85
N ASP A 39 -2.78 18.06 1.80
CA ASP A 39 -1.66 18.11 0.86
C ASP A 39 -1.88 19.12 -0.28
N GLY A 40 -2.31 20.33 0.07
CA GLY A 40 -2.52 21.40 -0.91
C GLY A 40 -3.74 21.15 -1.79
N SER A 41 -4.86 20.70 -1.19
CA SER A 41 -6.12 20.49 -1.91
C SER A 41 -6.58 21.76 -2.65
N THR A 42 -7.13 21.56 -3.84
CA THR A 42 -7.67 22.62 -4.70
C THR A 42 -9.20 22.70 -4.70
N ASP A 43 -9.84 21.72 -4.03
CA ASP A 43 -11.28 21.67 -3.80
C ASP A 43 -11.64 22.18 -2.38
N GLY A 44 -12.84 21.92 -1.89
CA GLY A 44 -13.30 22.30 -0.55
C GLY A 44 -12.77 21.45 0.61
N SER A 45 -11.84 20.51 0.40
CA SER A 45 -11.34 19.59 1.44
C SER A 45 -10.81 20.32 2.67
N LEU A 46 -9.99 21.37 2.49
CA LEU A 46 -9.46 22.14 3.61
C LEU A 46 -10.57 22.81 4.44
N ALA A 47 -11.59 23.35 3.78
CA ALA A 47 -12.73 23.96 4.47
C ALA A 47 -13.51 22.92 5.29
N VAL A 48 -13.67 21.70 4.77
CA VAL A 48 -14.24 20.57 5.51
C VAL A 48 -13.38 20.26 6.74
N CYS A 49 -12.05 20.07 6.60
CA CYS A 49 -11.15 19.88 7.73
C CYS A 49 -11.35 20.92 8.84
N GLN A 50 -11.34 22.21 8.45
CA GLN A 50 -11.50 23.32 9.38
C GLN A 50 -12.86 23.30 10.12
N SER A 51 -13.92 22.92 9.41
CA SER A 51 -15.26 22.83 9.97
C SER A 51 -15.39 21.75 11.05
N TYR A 52 -14.67 20.62 10.87
CA TYR A 52 -14.63 19.52 11.84
C TYR A 52 -13.69 19.82 13.01
N ALA A 53 -12.53 20.41 12.78
CA ALA A 53 -11.61 20.81 13.85
C ALA A 53 -12.20 21.90 14.77
N ALA A 54 -13.07 22.76 14.25
CA ALA A 54 -13.80 23.72 15.06
C ALA A 54 -14.84 23.08 16.02
N LYS A 55 -15.28 21.85 15.72
CA LYS A 55 -16.30 21.12 16.52
C LYS A 55 -15.70 20.09 17.48
N ASP A 56 -14.51 19.58 17.20
CA ASP A 56 -13.88 18.51 17.99
C ASP A 56 -12.39 18.81 18.23
N SER A 57 -12.01 19.03 19.48
CA SER A 57 -10.65 19.37 19.90
C SER A 57 -9.63 18.25 19.73
N ARG A 58 -10.07 17.04 19.42
CA ARG A 58 -9.17 15.92 19.08
C ARG A 58 -8.56 16.07 17.69
N ILE A 59 -9.10 16.95 16.83
CA ILE A 59 -8.65 17.15 15.45
C ILE A 59 -7.58 18.24 15.38
N THR A 60 -6.44 17.92 14.81
CA THR A 60 -5.38 18.87 14.42
C THR A 60 -5.22 18.89 12.91
N ILE A 61 -5.04 20.06 12.32
CA ILE A 61 -4.83 20.23 10.87
C ILE A 61 -3.40 20.68 10.61
N ILE A 62 -2.74 20.03 9.66
CA ILE A 62 -1.46 20.42 9.09
C ILE A 62 -1.67 20.65 7.59
N GLN A 63 -1.08 21.70 7.03
CA GLN A 63 -1.15 21.99 5.61
C GLN A 63 0.23 21.81 4.98
N SER A 64 0.29 21.21 3.81
CA SER A 64 1.48 21.08 2.98
C SER A 64 1.26 21.65 1.57
N LYS A 65 2.28 21.57 0.72
CA LYS A 65 2.26 22.15 -0.63
C LYS A 65 2.33 21.06 -1.70
N HIS A 66 1.47 20.06 -1.61
CA HIS A 66 1.41 18.91 -2.52
C HIS A 66 2.76 18.19 -2.62
N ILE A 67 3.15 17.59 -1.49
CA ILE A 67 4.43 16.89 -1.32
C ILE A 67 4.33 15.37 -1.54
N GLY A 68 3.11 14.86 -1.76
CA GLY A 68 2.84 13.45 -1.99
C GLY A 68 2.53 12.67 -0.71
N VAL A 69 1.78 11.58 -0.87
CA VAL A 69 1.17 10.82 0.25
C VAL A 69 2.19 10.25 1.23
N GLY A 70 3.36 9.77 0.77
CA GLY A 70 4.43 9.28 1.64
C GLY A 70 5.00 10.37 2.55
N ALA A 71 5.32 11.55 1.98
CA ALA A 71 5.80 12.71 2.74
C ALA A 71 4.72 13.25 3.70
N VAL A 72 3.46 13.27 3.28
CA VAL A 72 2.31 13.64 4.12
C VAL A 72 2.18 12.71 5.33
N ARG A 73 2.26 11.40 5.13
CA ARG A 73 2.24 10.43 6.24
C ARG A 73 3.44 10.62 7.17
N ASN A 74 4.60 10.98 6.66
CA ASN A 74 5.78 11.31 7.48
C ASN A 74 5.53 12.55 8.36
N LEU A 75 4.90 13.61 7.81
CA LEU A 75 4.47 14.76 8.62
C LEU A 75 3.51 14.34 9.74
N GLY A 76 2.60 13.41 9.44
CA GLY A 76 1.71 12.81 10.45
C GLY A 76 2.50 12.10 11.56
N LEU A 77 3.48 11.27 11.21
CA LEU A 77 4.34 10.58 12.17
C LEU A 77 5.14 11.55 13.06
N ASP A 78 5.61 12.67 12.50
CA ASP A 78 6.38 13.67 13.25
C ASP A 78 5.53 14.43 14.28
N ASN A 79 4.23 14.53 14.04
CA ASN A 79 3.29 15.23 14.92
C ASN A 79 2.51 14.30 15.86
N ALA A 80 2.60 12.97 15.66
CA ALA A 80 1.88 11.98 16.44
C ALA A 80 2.42 11.87 17.89
N LYS A 81 1.51 11.93 18.87
CA LYS A 81 1.81 11.86 20.30
C LYS A 81 1.35 10.55 20.93
N GLY A 82 0.57 9.75 20.21
CA GLY A 82 0.01 8.50 20.69
C GLY A 82 1.07 7.42 20.95
N LYS A 83 0.77 6.52 21.89
CA LYS A 83 1.50 5.26 22.08
C LYS A 83 1.41 4.37 20.83
N TYR A 84 0.29 4.48 20.13
CA TYR A 84 0.00 3.75 18.89
C TYR A 84 -0.32 4.71 17.75
N ILE A 85 -0.01 4.26 16.54
CA ILE A 85 -0.30 4.96 15.30
C ILE A 85 -1.27 4.13 14.47
N MET A 86 -2.27 4.78 13.92
CA MET A 86 -3.20 4.23 12.93
C MET A 86 -3.28 5.16 11.73
N PHE A 87 -3.63 4.61 10.57
CA PHE A 87 -3.82 5.38 9.35
C PHE A 87 -5.24 5.17 8.83
N CYS A 88 -5.84 6.20 8.29
CA CYS A 88 -7.13 6.14 7.61
C CYS A 88 -7.07 7.00 6.35
N ASP A 89 -7.48 6.46 5.21
CA ASP A 89 -7.55 7.24 3.99
C ASP A 89 -8.82 8.12 4.00
N SER A 90 -8.71 9.35 3.51
CA SER A 90 -9.76 10.39 3.66
C SER A 90 -11.03 10.14 2.85
N ASP A 91 -11.02 9.16 1.97
CA ASP A 91 -12.16 8.73 1.15
C ASP A 91 -12.81 7.43 1.63
N ASP A 92 -12.30 6.83 2.72
CA ASP A 92 -12.76 5.60 3.34
C ASP A 92 -13.61 5.85 4.60
N TYR A 93 -14.03 4.79 5.28
CA TYR A 93 -14.71 4.88 6.58
C TYR A 93 -14.54 3.60 7.41
N VAL A 94 -14.86 3.68 8.71
CA VAL A 94 -14.57 2.64 9.69
C VAL A 94 -15.78 2.31 10.56
N GLU A 95 -15.77 1.09 11.14
CA GLU A 95 -16.75 0.70 12.17
C GLU A 95 -16.57 1.52 13.45
N PRO A 96 -17.64 1.71 14.24
CA PRO A 96 -17.57 2.49 15.49
C PRO A 96 -16.58 1.95 16.52
N ASP A 97 -16.25 0.68 16.48
CA ASP A 97 -15.33 0.02 17.41
C ASP A 97 -13.94 -0.33 16.78
N TRP A 98 -13.62 0.24 15.62
CA TRP A 98 -12.35 -0.01 14.92
C TRP A 98 -11.12 0.30 15.77
N ILE A 99 -11.10 1.47 16.43
CA ILE A 99 -9.99 1.86 17.31
C ILE A 99 -9.96 0.98 18.55
N GLU A 100 -11.10 0.74 19.18
CA GLU A 100 -11.20 -0.02 20.44
C GLU A 100 -10.75 -1.46 20.29
N GLU A 101 -11.21 -2.15 19.24
CA GLU A 101 -10.84 -3.54 18.97
C GLU A 101 -9.33 -3.69 18.71
N LEU A 102 -8.76 -2.82 17.87
CA LEU A 102 -7.34 -2.86 17.56
C LEU A 102 -6.49 -2.49 18.79
N TYR A 103 -6.88 -1.48 19.55
CA TYR A 103 -6.20 -1.08 20.78
C TYR A 103 -6.22 -2.17 21.85
N ASN A 104 -7.39 -2.74 22.12
CA ASN A 104 -7.56 -3.79 23.12
C ASN A 104 -6.76 -5.05 22.75
N ALA A 105 -6.74 -5.40 21.45
CA ALA A 105 -5.92 -6.51 20.96
C ALA A 105 -4.43 -6.25 21.16
N ALA A 106 -3.95 -5.04 20.82
CA ALA A 106 -2.55 -4.66 20.98
C ALA A 106 -2.09 -4.69 22.45
N GLU A 107 -2.90 -4.17 23.37
CA GLU A 107 -2.60 -4.19 24.80
C GLU A 107 -2.66 -5.60 25.38
N LYS A 108 -3.74 -6.36 25.10
CA LYS A 108 -3.97 -7.69 25.64
C LYS A 108 -2.90 -8.70 25.23
N HIS A 109 -2.51 -8.67 23.96
CA HIS A 109 -1.58 -9.66 23.40
C HIS A 109 -0.14 -9.17 23.37
N SER A 110 0.11 -7.89 23.69
CA SER A 110 1.43 -7.25 23.64
C SER A 110 2.14 -7.45 22.29
N CYS A 111 1.36 -7.62 21.22
CA CYS A 111 1.87 -7.85 19.89
C CYS A 111 2.48 -6.58 19.29
N SER A 112 3.48 -6.77 18.45
CA SER A 112 4.12 -5.65 17.73
C SER A 112 3.17 -5.00 16.73
N LEU A 113 2.23 -5.78 16.17
CA LEU A 113 1.27 -5.35 15.17
C LEU A 113 -0.06 -6.09 15.34
N CYS A 114 -1.18 -5.39 15.28
CA CYS A 114 -2.49 -6.01 15.13
C CYS A 114 -3.10 -5.61 13.80
N ASN A 115 -3.88 -6.51 13.20
CA ASN A 115 -4.52 -6.34 11.90
C ASN A 115 -5.98 -6.80 11.96
N CYS A 116 -6.89 -6.08 11.31
CA CYS A 116 -8.28 -6.49 11.14
C CYS A 116 -8.60 -6.80 9.67
N GLU A 117 -9.81 -7.32 9.43
CA GLU A 117 -10.35 -7.47 8.08
C GLU A 117 -10.95 -6.17 7.56
N TYR A 118 -11.21 -6.16 6.25
CA TYR A 118 -11.83 -5.04 5.57
C TYR A 118 -12.84 -5.50 4.52
N ALA A 119 -13.66 -4.57 4.08
CA ALA A 119 -14.53 -4.77 2.92
C ALA A 119 -14.23 -3.72 1.84
N MET A 120 -14.36 -4.12 0.59
CA MET A 120 -14.50 -3.19 -0.52
C MET A 120 -15.96 -2.75 -0.62
N THR A 121 -16.18 -1.46 -0.74
CA THR A 121 -17.54 -0.95 -0.93
C THR A 121 -17.61 -0.10 -2.19
N LYS A 122 -18.74 -0.18 -2.86
CA LYS A 122 -19.10 0.73 -3.93
C LYS A 122 -20.40 1.45 -3.54
N PRO A 123 -20.28 2.57 -2.79
CA PRO A 123 -21.42 3.24 -2.19
C PRO A 123 -22.48 3.65 -3.21
N SER A 124 -22.07 4.10 -4.42
CA SER A 124 -22.97 4.44 -5.53
C SER A 124 -23.87 3.30 -6.00
N ALA A 125 -23.42 2.05 -5.82
CA ALA A 125 -24.12 0.83 -6.24
C ALA A 125 -24.68 0.01 -5.06
N GLY A 126 -24.45 0.42 -3.81
CA GLY A 126 -24.84 -0.34 -2.62
C GLY A 126 -24.11 -1.69 -2.47
N ILE A 127 -22.92 -1.84 -3.08
CA ILE A 127 -22.16 -3.09 -3.06
C ILE A 127 -21.19 -3.08 -1.87
N VAL A 128 -21.15 -4.20 -1.14
CA VAL A 128 -20.16 -4.49 -0.10
C VAL A 128 -19.59 -5.87 -0.36
N GLU A 129 -18.26 -5.94 -0.53
CA GLU A 129 -17.51 -7.18 -0.77
C GLU A 129 -16.49 -7.37 0.36
N TYR A 130 -16.75 -8.32 1.25
CA TYR A 130 -15.83 -8.64 2.35
C TYR A 130 -14.57 -9.33 1.82
N LYS A 131 -13.42 -8.89 2.30
CA LYS A 131 -12.11 -9.42 1.93
C LYS A 131 -11.57 -10.25 3.07
N GLU A 132 -11.90 -11.54 3.06
CA GLU A 132 -11.40 -12.51 4.02
C GLU A 132 -9.96 -12.91 3.71
N LEU A 133 -9.16 -13.10 4.75
CA LEU A 133 -7.80 -13.63 4.60
C LEU A 133 -7.85 -15.16 4.54
N PRO A 134 -7.26 -15.78 3.50
CA PRO A 134 -7.26 -17.23 3.38
C PRO A 134 -6.68 -17.90 4.63
N ASN A 135 -7.37 -18.91 5.14
CA ASN A 135 -6.97 -19.71 6.30
C ASN A 135 -6.98 -18.98 7.66
N LEU A 136 -7.49 -17.75 7.75
CA LEU A 136 -7.66 -17.04 9.01
C LEU A 136 -9.15 -16.94 9.35
N THR A 137 -9.70 -18.00 9.95
CA THR A 137 -11.13 -18.14 10.25
C THR A 137 -11.50 -17.73 11.69
N LYS A 138 -10.53 -17.23 12.45
CA LYS A 138 -10.71 -16.73 13.83
C LYS A 138 -9.63 -15.74 14.23
N SER A 139 -9.90 -14.91 15.22
CA SER A 139 -8.90 -14.04 15.82
C SER A 139 -7.82 -14.84 16.52
N GLN A 140 -6.55 -14.57 16.21
CA GLN A 140 -5.42 -15.37 16.72
C GLN A 140 -4.09 -14.63 16.62
N VAL A 141 -3.13 -15.08 17.44
CA VAL A 141 -1.71 -14.72 17.25
C VAL A 141 -1.16 -15.50 16.05
N ILE A 142 -0.44 -14.83 15.20
CA ILE A 142 0.21 -15.41 14.01
C ILE A 142 1.70 -15.22 14.16
N GLU A 143 2.46 -16.31 14.11
CA GLU A 143 3.91 -16.26 14.08
C GLU A 143 4.41 -15.60 12.78
N LYS A 144 5.52 -14.89 12.86
CA LYS A 144 6.11 -14.18 11.72
C LYS A 144 6.22 -15.03 10.46
N LYS A 145 6.68 -16.29 10.57
CA LYS A 145 6.81 -17.21 9.43
C LYS A 145 5.48 -17.51 8.71
N ALA A 146 4.37 -17.57 9.46
CA ALA A 146 3.04 -17.83 8.89
C ALA A 146 2.40 -16.58 8.29
N PHE A 147 2.87 -15.38 8.66
CA PHE A 147 2.42 -14.12 8.09
C PHE A 147 3.03 -13.82 6.71
N PHE A 148 4.23 -14.34 6.43
CA PHE A 148 4.92 -14.09 5.17
C PHE A 148 4.16 -14.52 3.91
N PRO A 149 3.47 -15.67 3.84
CA PRO A 149 2.62 -15.99 2.70
C PRO A 149 1.52 -14.95 2.45
N LEU A 150 0.94 -14.39 3.51
CA LEU A 150 -0.10 -13.36 3.42
C LEU A 150 0.45 -12.04 2.87
N LEU A 151 1.66 -11.66 3.25
CA LEU A 151 2.40 -10.53 2.65
C LEU A 151 2.63 -10.73 1.16
N TYR A 152 2.97 -11.97 0.79
CA TYR A 152 3.26 -12.33 -0.58
C TYR A 152 2.07 -12.10 -1.52
N TYR A 153 0.88 -12.52 -1.12
CA TYR A 153 -0.34 -12.38 -1.92
C TYR A 153 -0.92 -10.96 -1.92
N GLY A 154 -0.30 -10.00 -1.24
CA GLY A 154 -0.76 -8.61 -1.17
C GLY A 154 -2.01 -8.38 -0.31
N GLN A 155 -2.53 -9.43 0.31
CA GLN A 155 -3.80 -9.40 1.05
C GLN A 155 -3.71 -8.67 2.39
N VAL A 156 -2.50 -8.42 2.88
CA VAL A 156 -2.26 -7.75 4.17
C VAL A 156 -1.29 -6.58 4.04
N MET A 157 -1.31 -5.87 2.90
CA MET A 157 -0.36 -4.79 2.65
C MET A 157 -0.98 -3.39 2.79
N HIS A 158 -2.10 -3.29 3.47
CA HIS A 158 -2.79 -2.02 3.69
C HIS A 158 -2.46 -1.44 5.07
N LEU A 159 -2.12 -0.17 5.14
CA LEU A 159 -1.82 0.53 6.40
C LEU A 159 -3.03 0.61 7.32
N TRP A 160 -4.16 0.89 6.74
CA TRP A 160 -5.40 1.27 7.42
C TRP A 160 -6.13 0.09 8.11
N THR A 161 -5.74 -1.16 7.87
CA THR A 161 -6.25 -2.29 8.67
C THR A 161 -5.49 -2.50 9.99
N ARG A 162 -4.56 -1.60 10.36
CA ARG A 162 -3.55 -1.87 11.38
C ARG A 162 -3.45 -0.83 12.47
N ILE A 163 -2.94 -1.30 13.62
CA ILE A 163 -2.40 -0.46 14.68
C ILE A 163 -0.92 -0.77 14.87
N PHE A 164 -0.09 0.27 14.84
CA PHE A 164 1.36 0.22 14.94
C PHE A 164 1.84 0.76 16.28
N ARG A 165 2.86 0.19 16.88
CA ARG A 165 3.52 0.75 18.05
C ARG A 165 4.41 1.94 17.64
N ALA A 166 4.18 3.09 18.25
CA ALA A 166 4.90 4.31 17.94
C ALA A 166 6.38 4.25 18.37
N ASP A 167 6.71 3.51 19.44
CA ASP A 167 8.09 3.31 19.91
C ASP A 167 8.93 2.59 18.87
N ILE A 168 8.43 1.53 18.22
CA ILE A 168 9.12 0.84 17.12
C ILE A 168 9.41 1.80 15.95
N ILE A 169 8.42 2.61 15.56
CA ILE A 169 8.61 3.59 14.49
C ILE A 169 9.69 4.60 14.83
N LYS A 170 9.70 5.12 16.06
CA LYS A 170 10.62 6.15 16.54
C LYS A 170 12.04 5.59 16.75
N GLU A 171 12.18 4.46 17.44
CA GLU A 171 13.45 3.83 17.74
C GLU A 171 14.22 3.46 16.47
N HIS A 172 13.53 2.96 15.45
CA HIS A 172 14.13 2.53 14.20
C HIS A 172 14.02 3.56 13.08
N GLN A 173 13.55 4.77 13.39
CA GLN A 173 13.43 5.90 12.45
C GLN A 173 12.70 5.51 11.16
N LEU A 174 11.64 4.70 11.29
CA LEU A 174 10.88 4.22 10.13
C LEU A 174 10.13 5.38 9.46
N ARG A 175 10.25 5.46 8.13
CA ARG A 175 9.65 6.51 7.31
C ARG A 175 9.07 5.93 6.03
N PHE A 176 8.00 6.54 5.57
CA PHE A 176 7.50 6.31 4.21
C PHE A 176 8.52 6.82 3.20
N ARG A 177 8.73 6.06 2.15
CA ARG A 177 9.56 6.51 1.02
C ARG A 177 8.72 7.38 0.09
N GLU A 178 9.37 8.38 -0.48
CA GLU A 178 8.79 9.22 -1.53
C GLU A 178 8.93 8.47 -2.85
N LEU A 179 7.86 7.82 -3.29
CA LEU A 179 7.81 7.12 -4.57
C LEU A 179 7.04 7.95 -5.60
N ALA A 180 7.37 7.74 -6.88
CA ALA A 180 6.65 8.37 -7.98
C ALA A 180 5.27 7.73 -8.22
N THR A 181 5.04 6.55 -7.64
CA THR A 181 3.83 5.75 -7.80
C THR A 181 3.27 5.28 -6.46
N GLU A 182 2.50 4.22 -6.47
CA GLU A 182 1.98 3.52 -5.30
C GLU A 182 3.00 2.52 -4.70
N GLY A 183 2.86 2.18 -3.43
CA GLY A 183 3.62 1.10 -2.77
C GLY A 183 4.52 1.57 -1.62
N GLU A 184 4.48 2.85 -1.27
CA GLU A 184 5.15 3.42 -0.11
C GLU A 184 4.66 2.78 1.20
N ASP A 185 3.37 2.45 1.26
CA ASP A 185 2.72 1.73 2.36
C ASP A 185 3.28 0.31 2.50
N MET A 186 3.41 -0.41 1.40
CA MET A 186 3.97 -1.75 1.37
C MET A 186 5.42 -1.77 1.87
N ILE A 187 6.24 -0.81 1.44
CA ILE A 187 7.63 -0.70 1.88
C ILE A 187 7.68 -0.38 3.38
N PHE A 188 6.89 0.59 3.83
CA PHE A 188 6.81 0.93 5.26
C PHE A 188 6.39 -0.26 6.12
N ILE A 189 5.41 -1.03 5.69
CA ILE A 189 4.98 -2.25 6.39
C ILE A 189 6.11 -3.27 6.43
N CYS A 190 6.82 -3.52 5.32
CA CYS A 190 7.96 -4.43 5.28
C CYS A 190 9.07 -3.98 6.23
N ASP A 191 9.43 -2.71 6.23
CA ASP A 191 10.45 -2.14 7.10
C ASP A 191 10.02 -2.29 8.59
N TYR A 192 8.75 -2.03 8.91
CA TYR A 192 8.21 -2.21 10.25
C TYR A 192 8.22 -3.69 10.70
N LEU A 193 7.86 -4.61 9.81
CA LEU A 193 7.83 -6.05 10.06
C LEU A 193 9.20 -6.64 10.40
N HIS A 194 10.29 -5.95 10.01
CA HIS A 194 11.64 -6.37 10.39
C HIS A 194 11.81 -6.46 11.91
N PHE A 195 11.17 -5.57 12.64
CA PHE A 195 11.23 -5.44 14.10
C PHE A 195 10.13 -6.16 14.84
N CYS A 196 9.21 -6.79 14.13
CA CYS A 196 8.11 -7.55 14.72
C CYS A 196 8.48 -9.02 14.96
N LYS A 197 7.98 -9.59 16.05
CA LYS A 197 8.14 -11.02 16.36
C LYS A 197 6.87 -11.80 16.01
N ASP A 198 5.72 -11.24 16.31
CA ASP A 198 4.40 -11.82 16.14
C ASP A 198 3.37 -10.74 15.77
N PHE A 199 2.22 -11.21 15.35
CA PHE A 199 1.10 -10.39 14.90
C PHE A 199 -0.17 -10.92 15.53
N TYR A 200 -1.13 -10.04 15.81
CA TYR A 200 -2.47 -10.45 16.16
C TYR A 200 -3.43 -10.13 15.02
N PHE A 201 -4.17 -11.13 14.59
CA PHE A 201 -5.22 -10.96 13.59
C PHE A 201 -6.59 -10.97 14.27
N ILE A 202 -7.39 -9.96 13.97
CA ILE A 202 -8.77 -9.82 14.41
C ILE A 202 -9.68 -10.24 13.25
N HIS A 203 -10.38 -11.34 13.44
CA HIS A 203 -11.38 -11.85 12.46
C HIS A 203 -12.67 -11.04 12.60
N LYS A 204 -12.62 -9.78 12.19
CA LYS A 204 -13.72 -8.83 12.18
C LYS A 204 -13.45 -7.77 11.10
N CYS A 205 -14.43 -7.50 10.26
CA CYS A 205 -14.36 -6.40 9.31
C CYS A 205 -14.59 -5.08 10.05
N LEU A 206 -13.57 -4.24 10.10
CA LEU A 206 -13.61 -2.97 10.82
C LEU A 206 -13.31 -1.77 9.92
N TYR A 207 -12.86 -2.00 8.70
CA TYR A 207 -12.50 -0.95 7.75
C TYR A 207 -13.20 -1.14 6.40
N TYR A 208 -13.62 -0.05 5.80
CA TYR A 208 -14.31 -0.04 4.51
C TYR A 208 -13.56 0.80 3.49
N TRP A 209 -12.86 0.12 2.59
CA TRP A 209 -12.26 0.75 1.43
C TRP A 209 -13.34 1.08 0.39
N ALA A 210 -13.51 2.36 0.09
CA ALA A 210 -14.59 2.81 -0.77
C ALA A 210 -14.11 3.05 -2.21
N ASP A 211 -14.63 2.26 -3.14
CA ASP A 211 -14.54 2.55 -4.57
C ASP A 211 -15.51 3.67 -4.93
N ASN A 212 -15.02 4.89 -4.89
CA ASN A 212 -15.80 6.11 -5.08
C ASN A 212 -15.97 6.52 -6.56
N ASP A 213 -15.64 5.65 -7.53
CA ASP A 213 -15.63 5.95 -8.97
C ASP A 213 -14.80 7.22 -9.34
N SER A 214 -13.98 7.72 -8.41
CA SER A 214 -13.12 8.88 -8.60
C SER A 214 -11.80 8.49 -9.27
N ASP A 215 -11.05 9.51 -9.72
CA ASP A 215 -9.68 9.35 -10.22
C ASP A 215 -8.73 8.96 -9.07
N SER A 216 -8.81 7.71 -8.65
CA SER A 216 -7.89 7.16 -7.66
C SER A 216 -6.46 7.14 -8.22
N ILE A 217 -5.48 7.48 -7.38
CA ILE A 217 -4.04 7.37 -7.71
C ILE A 217 -3.70 5.98 -8.24
N THR A 218 -4.32 4.93 -7.66
CA THR A 218 -4.12 3.53 -8.08
C THR A 218 -4.63 3.21 -9.47
N ARG A 219 -5.50 4.05 -10.05
CA ARG A 219 -6.02 3.93 -11.42
C ARG A 219 -5.26 4.79 -12.42
N GLY A 220 -4.38 5.65 -11.95
CA GLY A 220 -3.54 6.51 -12.77
C GLY A 220 -2.65 5.68 -13.70
N PHE A 221 -2.49 6.14 -14.95
CA PHE A 221 -1.53 5.56 -15.87
C PHE A 221 -0.14 6.12 -15.62
N ILE A 222 0.81 5.28 -15.22
CA ILE A 222 2.20 5.65 -15.01
C ILE A 222 3.07 4.78 -15.93
N ALA A 223 3.68 5.43 -16.93
CA ALA A 223 4.45 4.73 -17.95
C ALA A 223 5.76 4.10 -17.42
N TYR A 224 6.37 4.70 -16.40
CA TYR A 224 7.73 4.39 -15.93
C TYR A 224 7.77 4.20 -14.42
N TYR A 225 7.42 3.01 -13.93
CA TYR A 225 7.37 2.71 -12.51
C TYR A 225 8.23 1.50 -12.08
N PHE A 226 9.20 1.11 -12.92
CA PHE A 226 10.07 -0.03 -12.62
C PHE A 226 10.95 0.22 -11.39
N ASP A 227 11.43 1.45 -11.21
CA ASP A 227 12.29 1.78 -10.07
C ASP A 227 11.52 1.62 -8.76
N ASP A 228 10.25 2.05 -8.70
CA ASP A 228 9.38 1.83 -7.52
C ASP A 228 9.10 0.35 -7.29
N MET A 229 8.76 -0.40 -8.34
CA MET A 229 8.57 -1.85 -8.25
C MET A 229 9.83 -2.58 -7.77
N LYS A 230 11.00 -2.06 -8.09
CA LYS A 230 12.29 -2.60 -7.62
C LYS A 230 12.48 -2.34 -6.12
N GLU A 231 12.16 -1.15 -5.63
CA GLU A 231 12.19 -0.86 -4.19
C GLU A 231 11.24 -1.77 -3.41
N ILE A 232 10.02 -1.95 -3.89
CA ILE A 232 9.04 -2.88 -3.32
C ILE A 232 9.57 -4.33 -3.34
N TYR A 233 10.20 -4.75 -4.45
CA TYR A 233 10.81 -6.07 -4.56
C TYR A 233 11.89 -6.28 -3.48
N LEU A 234 12.80 -5.31 -3.32
CA LEU A 234 13.90 -5.39 -2.35
C LEU A 234 13.37 -5.45 -0.91
N ALA A 235 12.43 -4.57 -0.57
CA ALA A 235 11.81 -4.54 0.76
C ALA A 235 11.13 -5.89 1.09
N ARG A 236 10.35 -6.43 0.17
CA ARG A 236 9.65 -7.72 0.36
C ARG A 236 10.61 -8.90 0.42
N LYS A 237 11.60 -8.95 -0.48
CA LYS A 237 12.56 -10.05 -0.57
C LYS A 237 13.28 -10.31 0.74
N ALA A 238 13.59 -9.24 1.51
CA ALA A 238 14.24 -9.34 2.80
C ALA A 238 13.46 -10.19 3.83
N HIS A 239 12.16 -10.41 3.60
CA HIS A 239 11.26 -11.09 4.52
C HIS A 239 10.69 -12.40 3.96
N ILE A 240 10.99 -12.78 2.72
CA ILE A 240 10.44 -14.01 2.12
C ILE A 240 11.21 -15.25 2.63
N ALA A 241 10.49 -16.17 3.24
CA ALA A 241 11.05 -17.45 3.65
C ALA A 241 11.47 -18.31 2.43
N PRO A 242 12.53 -19.13 2.55
CA PRO A 242 13.09 -19.91 1.44
C PRO A 242 12.07 -20.74 0.66
N GLU A 243 11.09 -21.32 1.35
CA GLU A 243 10.04 -22.15 0.76
C GLU A 243 9.09 -21.37 -0.18
N PHE A 244 8.93 -20.06 0.02
CA PHE A 244 8.09 -19.19 -0.81
C PHE A 244 8.87 -18.40 -1.87
N MET A 245 10.18 -18.57 -1.94
CA MET A 245 11.03 -17.77 -2.82
C MET A 245 10.70 -17.99 -4.30
N GLN A 246 10.30 -19.21 -4.70
CA GLN A 246 9.92 -19.48 -6.08
C GLN A 246 8.67 -18.71 -6.49
N ASP A 247 7.65 -18.71 -5.63
CA ASP A 247 6.41 -17.96 -5.88
C ASP A 247 6.67 -16.45 -5.91
N PHE A 248 7.54 -15.97 -5.02
CA PHE A 248 7.97 -14.58 -5.00
C PHE A 248 8.63 -14.15 -6.32
N TYR A 249 9.52 -14.97 -6.87
CA TYR A 249 10.12 -14.69 -8.18
C TYR A 249 9.08 -14.69 -9.31
N ASP A 250 8.13 -15.62 -9.30
CA ASP A 250 7.08 -15.71 -10.30
C ASP A 250 6.13 -14.51 -10.27
N TYR A 251 5.74 -14.10 -9.07
CA TYR A 251 4.94 -12.89 -8.87
C TYR A 251 5.70 -11.63 -9.33
N SER A 252 6.93 -11.46 -8.86
CA SER A 252 7.76 -10.30 -9.20
C SER A 252 8.04 -10.22 -10.70
N PHE A 253 8.25 -11.37 -11.36
CA PHE A 253 8.39 -11.44 -12.79
C PHE A 253 7.16 -10.91 -13.53
N LYS A 254 5.95 -11.30 -13.09
CA LYS A 254 4.70 -10.79 -13.69
C LYS A 254 4.59 -9.26 -13.51
N ARG A 255 4.91 -8.75 -12.33
CA ARG A 255 4.87 -7.30 -12.06
C ARG A 255 5.87 -6.53 -12.91
N PHE A 256 7.11 -7.00 -13.05
CA PHE A 256 8.11 -6.36 -13.90
C PHE A 256 7.74 -6.44 -15.40
N MET A 257 7.11 -7.53 -15.84
CA MET A 257 6.60 -7.60 -17.21
C MET A 257 5.51 -6.57 -17.47
N ARG A 258 4.64 -6.29 -16.47
CA ARG A 258 3.63 -5.24 -16.58
C ARG A 258 4.25 -3.85 -16.71
N CYS A 259 5.40 -3.57 -16.06
CA CYS A 259 6.13 -2.33 -16.27
C CYS A 259 6.53 -2.15 -17.77
N LEU A 260 6.95 -3.24 -18.42
CA LEU A 260 7.27 -3.19 -19.86
C LEU A 260 6.02 -2.97 -20.74
N GLU A 261 4.88 -3.56 -20.35
CA GLU A 261 3.62 -3.35 -21.07
C GLU A 261 3.19 -1.88 -21.00
N PHE A 262 3.28 -1.25 -19.84
CA PHE A 262 2.91 0.16 -19.66
C PHE A 262 3.81 1.13 -20.42
N VAL A 263 5.09 0.83 -20.55
CA VAL A 263 5.99 1.63 -21.42
C VAL A 263 5.44 1.72 -22.86
N TRP A 264 4.79 0.66 -23.34
CA TRP A 264 4.27 0.56 -24.72
C TRP A 264 2.76 0.75 -24.82
N ASP A 265 2.10 1.08 -23.73
CA ASP A 265 0.68 1.44 -23.74
C ASP A 265 0.43 2.66 -24.62
N SER A 266 -0.73 2.71 -25.28
CA SER A 266 -1.12 3.79 -26.18
C SER A 266 -1.20 5.17 -25.50
N ARG A 267 -1.47 5.19 -24.20
CA ARG A 267 -1.50 6.41 -23.36
C ARG A 267 -0.13 7.04 -23.16
N ASN A 268 0.94 6.27 -23.30
CA ASN A 268 2.29 6.82 -23.24
C ASN A 268 2.65 7.48 -24.57
N SER A 269 2.69 8.82 -24.59
CA SER A 269 2.97 9.64 -25.77
C SER A 269 4.47 9.80 -26.09
N ASP A 270 5.36 9.27 -25.24
CA ASP A 270 6.80 9.42 -25.40
C ASP A 270 7.34 8.83 -26.69
N SER A 271 8.48 9.39 -27.14
CA SER A 271 9.15 8.92 -28.34
C SER A 271 9.57 7.45 -28.20
N ARG A 272 9.58 6.74 -29.34
CA ARG A 272 10.09 5.37 -29.39
C ARG A 272 11.51 5.25 -28.82
N LYS A 273 12.35 6.27 -29.00
CA LYS A 273 13.74 6.30 -28.50
C LYS A 273 13.76 6.30 -26.97
N THR A 274 12.94 7.13 -26.32
CA THR A 274 12.78 7.21 -24.87
C THR A 274 12.33 5.86 -24.30
N LYS A 275 11.25 5.30 -24.85
CA LYS A 275 10.73 3.98 -24.47
C LYS A 275 11.79 2.87 -24.56
N MET A 276 12.56 2.86 -25.64
CA MET A 276 13.65 1.87 -25.84
C MET A 276 14.77 2.03 -24.83
N LEU A 277 15.14 3.27 -24.48
CA LEU A 277 16.18 3.55 -23.48
C LEU A 277 15.76 3.01 -22.11
N TYR A 278 14.52 3.23 -21.73
CA TYR A 278 13.98 2.72 -20.46
C TYR A 278 13.98 1.19 -20.41
N CYS A 279 13.48 0.53 -21.45
CA CYS A 279 13.51 -0.93 -21.53
C CYS A 279 14.95 -1.50 -21.46
N LYS A 280 15.92 -0.82 -22.08
CA LYS A 280 17.34 -1.21 -22.00
C LYS A 280 17.89 -1.07 -20.57
N LYS A 281 17.54 0.03 -19.86
CA LYS A 281 17.88 0.21 -18.43
C LYS A 281 17.35 -0.95 -17.62
N MET A 282 16.07 -1.25 -17.77
CA MET A 282 15.41 -2.33 -17.04
C MET A 282 16.04 -3.71 -17.32
N PHE A 283 16.32 -4.06 -18.58
CA PHE A 283 16.92 -5.35 -18.93
C PHE A 283 18.36 -5.54 -18.42
N ARG A 284 19.07 -4.45 -18.11
CA ARG A 284 20.42 -4.47 -17.52
C ARG A 284 20.39 -4.47 -16.01
N ASP A 285 19.27 -4.13 -15.40
CA ASP A 285 19.13 -4.05 -13.94
C ASP A 285 19.33 -5.43 -13.30
N SER A 286 20.08 -5.48 -12.20
CA SER A 286 20.43 -6.72 -11.50
C SER A 286 19.21 -7.42 -10.92
N VAL A 287 18.25 -6.67 -10.37
CA VAL A 287 17.02 -7.20 -9.77
C VAL A 287 16.11 -7.81 -10.82
N PHE A 288 15.95 -7.12 -11.97
CA PHE A 288 15.21 -7.68 -13.10
C PHE A 288 15.84 -8.98 -13.60
N ARG A 289 17.16 -8.99 -13.78
CA ARG A 289 17.89 -10.17 -14.27
C ARG A 289 17.84 -11.33 -13.28
N GLU A 290 17.96 -11.06 -12.00
CA GLU A 290 17.79 -12.06 -10.95
C GLU A 290 16.40 -12.69 -11.02
N THR A 291 15.36 -11.85 -11.09
CA THR A 291 13.96 -12.30 -11.17
C THR A 291 13.73 -13.16 -12.43
N VAL A 292 14.22 -12.73 -13.59
CA VAL A 292 14.12 -13.49 -14.85
C VAL A 292 14.84 -14.84 -14.76
N LYS A 293 16.00 -14.90 -14.10
CA LYS A 293 16.77 -16.16 -13.93
C LYS A 293 16.01 -17.16 -13.06
N ASN A 294 15.41 -16.69 -11.98
CA ASN A 294 14.81 -17.53 -10.93
C ASN A 294 13.29 -17.79 -11.13
N ALA A 295 12.59 -17.04 -11.98
CA ALA A 295 11.18 -17.32 -12.29
C ALA A 295 11.01 -18.76 -12.82
N SER A 296 9.91 -19.42 -12.46
CA SER A 296 9.60 -20.79 -12.91
C SER A 296 9.46 -20.88 -14.43
N LYS A 297 9.46 -22.09 -14.96
CA LYS A 297 9.21 -22.32 -16.40
C LYS A 297 7.79 -21.94 -16.80
N LEU A 298 6.83 -22.01 -15.86
CA LEU A 298 5.43 -21.60 -16.06
C LEU A 298 5.32 -20.09 -16.19
N ALA A 299 6.02 -19.33 -15.36
CA ALA A 299 6.01 -17.87 -15.40
C ALA A 299 6.87 -17.34 -16.57
N CYS A 300 8.05 -17.92 -16.80
CA CYS A 300 8.99 -17.49 -17.81
C CYS A 300 9.56 -18.67 -18.62
N SER A 301 9.01 -18.90 -19.82
CA SER A 301 9.50 -19.98 -20.69
C SER A 301 11.00 -19.82 -21.00
N ARG A 302 11.70 -20.92 -21.30
CA ARG A 302 13.14 -20.91 -21.63
C ARG A 302 13.49 -19.93 -22.74
N LYS A 303 12.65 -19.85 -23.79
CA LYS A 303 12.83 -18.93 -24.91
C LYS A 303 12.69 -17.47 -24.47
N LYS A 304 11.63 -17.14 -23.70
CA LYS A 304 11.40 -15.79 -23.18
C LYS A 304 12.54 -15.37 -22.24
N ARG A 305 12.97 -16.25 -21.35
CA ARG A 305 14.11 -16.04 -20.45
C ARG A 305 15.38 -15.70 -21.20
N PHE A 306 15.74 -16.49 -22.20
CA PHE A 306 16.91 -16.24 -23.04
C PHE A 306 16.84 -14.84 -23.67
N ILE A 307 15.73 -14.49 -24.30
CA ILE A 307 15.54 -13.18 -24.94
C ILE A 307 15.69 -12.03 -23.95
N LEU A 308 15.06 -12.12 -22.77
CA LEU A 308 15.14 -11.09 -21.74
C LEU A 308 16.56 -10.92 -21.19
N LEU A 309 17.29 -12.01 -20.99
CA LEU A 309 18.66 -11.99 -20.47
C LEU A 309 19.70 -11.52 -21.48
N THR A 310 19.45 -11.59 -22.80
CA THR A 310 20.34 -10.98 -23.79
C THR A 310 20.36 -9.45 -23.70
N GLY A 311 19.32 -8.85 -23.10
CA GLY A 311 19.15 -7.41 -23.05
C GLY A 311 18.86 -6.78 -24.43
N ASN A 312 18.60 -7.60 -25.43
CA ASN A 312 18.29 -7.14 -26.78
C ASN A 312 16.79 -6.83 -26.92
N TYR A 313 16.46 -5.56 -26.78
CA TYR A 313 15.09 -5.10 -26.88
C TYR A 313 14.45 -5.37 -28.27
N GLN A 314 15.21 -5.30 -29.36
CA GLN A 314 14.67 -5.56 -30.71
C GLN A 314 14.22 -7.02 -30.81
N LEU A 315 15.04 -7.93 -30.31
CA LEU A 315 14.70 -9.36 -30.22
C LEU A 315 13.46 -9.61 -29.37
N TYR A 316 13.37 -8.92 -28.24
CA TYR A 316 12.19 -8.98 -27.34
C TYR A 316 10.93 -8.47 -28.06
N ARG A 317 11.02 -7.33 -28.76
CA ARG A 317 9.89 -6.74 -29.48
C ARG A 317 9.43 -7.63 -30.65
N PHE A 318 10.37 -8.19 -31.40
CA PHE A 318 10.05 -9.14 -32.45
C PHE A 318 9.27 -10.34 -31.89
N PHE A 319 9.70 -10.86 -30.75
CA PHE A 319 9.05 -11.97 -30.08
C PHE A 319 7.64 -11.61 -29.55
N ILE A 320 7.46 -10.44 -29.01
CA ILE A 320 6.15 -9.96 -28.52
C ILE A 320 5.19 -9.76 -29.70
N ASN A 321 5.59 -9.05 -30.75
CA ASN A 321 4.75 -8.84 -31.92
C ASN A 321 4.34 -10.17 -32.57
N TYR A 322 5.26 -11.11 -32.66
CA TYR A 322 4.98 -12.45 -33.17
C TYR A 322 3.99 -13.24 -32.31
N TRP A 323 4.00 -13.00 -30.97
CA TRP A 323 3.17 -13.72 -30.03
C TRP A 323 1.74 -13.14 -29.96
N PHE A 324 1.61 -11.81 -30.02
CA PHE A 324 0.31 -11.14 -30.07
C PHE A 324 -0.39 -11.32 -31.42
N SER A 325 0.32 -11.32 -32.52
CA SER A 325 -0.27 -11.59 -33.88
C SER A 325 -0.83 -13.01 -34.07
N ARG A 326 -0.54 -13.93 -33.14
CA ARG A 326 -1.09 -15.31 -33.17
C ARG A 326 -2.27 -15.52 -32.20
N ARG A 327 -2.60 -14.51 -31.38
CA ARG A 327 -3.75 -14.57 -30.46
C ARG A 327 -4.91 -13.67 -30.89
N ALA A 328 -4.74 -12.82 -31.90
CA ALA A 328 -5.77 -12.14 -32.67
C ALA A 328 -6.19 -13.02 -33.86
#